data_b52df6ead60c5de51b416ba2b8b91c94
#
_entry.id   b52df6ead60c5de51b416ba2b8b91c94
#
_cell.length_a   1.000
_cell.length_b   1.000
_cell.length_c   1.000
_cell.angle_alpha   90.00
_cell.angle_beta   90.00
_cell.angle_gamma   90.00
#
_symmetry.space_group_name_H-M   'P 1'
#
loop_
_entity.id
_entity.type
_entity.pdbx_description
1 polymer ?
#
loop_
_entity_poly.entity_id
_entity_poly.type
_entity_poly.pdbx_seq_one_letter_code
_entity_poly.pdbx_strand_id
1 'polypeptide(L)'
;CFANYDLEIINFLQSLNPTGIDDEYQSLKSSMGRRPTLLEVYRAGISISKLRKQYGSWWEFVEQMADLEQEEKQVLEKATDFLKTVETTPMTKSFKMVLLEALIEKNGFEHPLTVSAISDASRDILLRRPKLQADLTDAHRDLKSVDQTEWMKYWRKNPIAAWIGEYRSKQSETLFTLEDDRLIPKLTLPETLVPTLGNMLKELVDYRLSTYQERLPEELAEPDNVVPLGGERGADLPYFPNIRIACGHFKTGTADAEEYVNPGDGYGRLDPGTHFIAQASGDSMNGGKNPIRDGDYLLLERVNPTNAGSITGSTMAIERQDESGDNQYLLRVVTKQDDGEYRLRANNPDYEDLPADE
;
A
#
# COMPACT_ATOMS: atom_id res chain seq x y z
N CYS A 1 -33.10 9.19 22.76
CA CYS A 1 -32.51 10.33 22.04
C CYS A 1 -31.16 9.92 21.51
N PHE A 2 -31.06 9.67 20.23
CA PHE A 2 -29.76 9.50 19.56
C PHE A 2 -29.33 10.92 19.14
N ALA A 3 -28.26 11.42 19.75
CA ALA A 3 -27.61 12.62 19.29
C ALA A 3 -26.78 12.25 18.06
N ASN A 4 -27.21 12.68 16.89
CA ASN A 4 -26.36 12.68 15.69
C ASN A 4 -25.34 13.79 15.92
N TYR A 5 -24.13 13.44 16.36
CA TYR A 5 -23.03 14.39 16.40
C TYR A 5 -22.53 14.55 14.96
N ASP A 6 -22.39 15.81 14.55
CA ASP A 6 -21.83 16.19 13.26
C ASP A 6 -20.41 15.62 13.14
N LEU A 7 -20.05 15.06 11.99
CA LEU A 7 -18.72 14.48 11.75
C LEU A 7 -17.59 15.47 12.05
N GLU A 8 -17.83 16.77 11.86
CA GLU A 8 -16.89 17.84 12.21
C GLU A 8 -16.62 17.92 13.72
N ILE A 9 -17.65 17.69 14.56
CA ILE A 9 -17.49 17.67 16.01
C ILE A 9 -16.73 16.43 16.46
N ILE A 10 -16.99 15.28 15.83
CA ILE A 10 -16.27 14.04 16.12
C ILE A 10 -14.80 14.19 15.73
N ASN A 11 -14.51 14.73 14.55
CA ASN A 11 -13.14 14.99 14.09
C ASN A 11 -12.43 16.03 14.96
N PHE A 12 -13.14 17.08 15.42
CA PHE A 12 -12.59 18.08 16.33
C PHE A 12 -12.28 17.48 17.71
N LEU A 13 -13.16 16.65 18.26
CA LEU A 13 -12.93 15.96 19.54
C LEU A 13 -11.78 14.95 19.46
N GLN A 14 -11.62 14.28 18.30
CA GLN A 14 -10.48 13.38 18.05
C GLN A 14 -9.16 14.14 17.88
N SER A 15 -9.18 15.37 17.36
CA SER A 15 -7.98 16.22 17.24
C SER A 15 -7.50 16.78 18.59
N LEU A 16 -8.38 16.88 19.56
CA LEU A 16 -8.04 17.35 20.92
C LEU A 16 -7.37 16.29 21.80
N ASN A 17 -7.54 15.02 21.47
CA ASN A 17 -6.81 13.91 22.09
C ASN A 17 -6.20 13.07 20.95
N PRO A 18 -4.88 13.08 20.74
CA PRO A 18 -4.25 12.16 19.81
C PRO A 18 -4.49 10.75 20.33
N THR A 19 -5.53 10.11 19.79
CA THR A 19 -5.82 8.70 20.07
C THR A 19 -4.64 7.88 19.60
N GLY A 20 -4.10 7.02 20.46
CA GLY A 20 -3.07 6.06 20.08
C GLY A 20 -3.62 5.09 19.02
N ILE A 21 -2.74 4.40 18.32
CA ILE A 21 -3.13 3.34 17.34
C ILE A 21 -4.09 2.34 17.98
N ASP A 22 -3.90 2.05 19.26
CA ASP A 22 -4.73 1.14 20.04
C ASP A 22 -6.17 1.62 20.16
N ASP A 23 -6.36 2.91 20.44
CA ASP A 23 -7.69 3.51 20.57
C ASP A 23 -8.41 3.57 19.20
N GLU A 24 -7.67 3.93 18.14
CA GLU A 24 -8.20 3.94 16.78
C GLU A 24 -8.64 2.52 16.35
N TYR A 25 -7.82 1.52 16.65
CA TYR A 25 -8.15 0.12 16.40
C TYR A 25 -9.36 -0.35 17.19
N GLN A 26 -9.45 -0.05 18.49
CA GLN A 26 -10.59 -0.42 19.33
C GLN A 26 -11.88 0.26 18.87
N SER A 27 -11.80 1.50 18.41
CA SER A 27 -12.94 2.22 17.83
C SER A 27 -13.42 1.54 16.55
N LEU A 28 -12.50 1.20 15.65
CA LEU A 28 -12.81 0.48 14.40
C LEU A 28 -13.40 -0.90 14.70
N LYS A 29 -12.79 -1.67 15.61
CA LYS A 29 -13.30 -2.97 16.04
C LYS A 29 -14.72 -2.88 16.59
N SER A 30 -14.98 -1.88 17.43
CA SER A 30 -16.31 -1.65 18.02
C SER A 30 -17.35 -1.31 16.95
N SER A 31 -16.99 -0.52 15.95
CA SER A 31 -17.89 -0.18 14.84
C SER A 31 -18.20 -1.39 13.95
N MET A 32 -17.26 -2.30 13.77
CA MET A 32 -17.43 -3.50 12.95
C MET A 32 -18.05 -4.68 13.70
N GLY A 33 -18.05 -4.67 15.03
CA GLY A 33 -18.52 -5.77 15.86
C GLY A 33 -17.66 -7.04 15.79
N ARG A 34 -16.44 -6.95 15.21
CA ARG A 34 -15.47 -8.03 15.09
C ARG A 34 -14.05 -7.48 14.97
N ARG A 35 -13.06 -8.37 15.06
CA ARG A 35 -11.67 -7.99 14.74
C ARG A 35 -11.58 -7.51 13.28
N PRO A 36 -11.05 -6.31 13.03
CA PRO A 36 -10.75 -5.87 11.67
C PRO A 36 -9.53 -6.60 11.12
N THR A 37 -9.50 -6.80 9.81
CA THR A 37 -8.34 -7.31 9.10
C THR A 37 -7.30 -6.20 8.89
N LEU A 38 -6.05 -6.58 8.59
CA LEU A 38 -4.97 -5.62 8.28
C LEU A 38 -5.36 -4.65 7.15
N LEU A 39 -6.04 -5.16 6.11
CA LEU A 39 -6.50 -4.33 5.01
C LEU A 39 -7.59 -3.33 5.45
N GLU A 40 -8.50 -3.73 6.32
CA GLU A 40 -9.53 -2.85 6.87
C GLU A 40 -8.94 -1.79 7.79
N VAL A 41 -7.95 -2.16 8.62
CA VAL A 41 -7.19 -1.22 9.44
C VAL A 41 -6.46 -0.19 8.58
N TYR A 42 -5.81 -0.64 7.50
CA TYR A 42 -5.18 0.24 6.51
C TYR A 42 -6.19 1.19 5.87
N ARG A 43 -7.33 0.67 5.39
CA ARG A 43 -8.40 1.47 4.75
C ARG A 43 -9.09 2.44 5.71
N ALA A 44 -9.18 2.09 6.99
CA ALA A 44 -9.70 2.98 8.02
C ALA A 44 -8.76 4.13 8.36
N GLY A 45 -7.55 4.09 7.77
CA GLY A 45 -6.71 5.20 7.94
C GLY A 45 -5.66 5.02 9.05
N ILE A 46 -5.53 3.86 9.75
CA ILE A 46 -4.54 3.57 10.80
C ILE A 46 -3.18 3.28 10.17
N SER A 47 -2.13 3.94 10.62
CA SER A 47 -0.80 3.82 10.03
C SER A 47 -0.15 2.48 10.32
N ILE A 48 0.00 1.64 9.27
CA ILE A 48 0.62 0.33 9.40
C ILE A 48 2.13 0.46 9.70
N SER A 49 2.81 1.47 9.18
CA SER A 49 4.22 1.69 9.48
C SER A 49 4.46 2.09 10.94
N LYS A 50 3.61 2.94 11.52
CA LYS A 50 3.66 3.24 12.96
C LYS A 50 3.34 2.00 13.80
N LEU A 51 2.35 1.21 13.38
CA LEU A 51 1.98 -0.04 14.03
C LEU A 51 3.17 -0.99 14.09
N ARG A 52 3.84 -1.22 12.95
CA ARG A 52 5.04 -2.07 12.89
C ARG A 52 6.18 -1.53 13.73
N LYS A 53 6.42 -0.24 13.71
CA LYS A 53 7.47 0.39 14.53
C LYS A 53 7.23 0.20 16.02
N GLN A 54 5.98 0.20 16.46
CA GLN A 54 5.61 0.09 17.88
C GLN A 54 5.48 -1.36 18.34
N TYR A 55 4.95 -2.24 17.52
CA TYR A 55 4.56 -3.62 17.88
C TYR A 55 5.36 -4.71 17.15
N GLY A 56 6.12 -4.36 16.11
CA GLY A 56 6.94 -5.28 15.33
C GLY A 56 6.26 -5.81 14.07
N SER A 57 5.02 -6.31 14.16
CA SER A 57 4.22 -6.81 13.04
C SER A 57 2.74 -6.69 13.32
N TRP A 58 1.93 -6.94 12.30
CA TRP A 58 0.47 -7.00 12.43
C TRP A 58 0.01 -8.03 13.47
N TRP A 59 0.52 -9.25 13.38
CA TRP A 59 0.08 -10.32 14.26
C TRP A 59 0.57 -10.15 15.70
N GLU A 60 1.74 -9.57 15.92
CA GLU A 60 2.21 -9.16 17.26
C GLU A 60 1.32 -8.05 17.84
N PHE A 61 0.86 -7.10 17.00
CA PHE A 61 -0.10 -6.09 17.41
C PHE A 61 -1.45 -6.71 17.79
N VAL A 62 -2.01 -7.59 16.98
CA VAL A 62 -3.29 -8.28 17.27
C VAL A 62 -3.19 -9.10 18.57
N GLU A 63 -2.03 -9.69 18.84
CA GLU A 63 -1.76 -10.38 20.12
C GLU A 63 -1.80 -9.40 21.31
N GLN A 64 -1.16 -8.24 21.18
CA GLN A 64 -1.19 -7.20 22.22
C GLN A 64 -2.60 -6.66 22.49
N MET A 65 -3.43 -6.60 21.46
CA MET A 65 -4.84 -6.23 21.58
C MET A 65 -5.71 -7.36 22.17
N ALA A 66 -5.12 -8.51 22.49
CA ALA A 66 -5.79 -9.72 22.98
C ALA A 66 -6.88 -10.24 22.01
N ASP A 67 -6.69 -10.06 20.72
CA ASP A 67 -7.67 -10.36 19.65
C ASP A 67 -7.33 -11.62 18.84
N LEU A 68 -6.28 -12.34 19.22
CA LEU A 68 -5.96 -13.64 18.62
C LEU A 68 -6.85 -14.75 19.21
N GLU A 69 -7.32 -15.62 18.33
CA GLU A 69 -7.91 -16.90 18.71
C GLU A 69 -6.84 -17.86 19.22
N GLN A 70 -7.24 -18.92 19.91
CA GLN A 70 -6.31 -19.86 20.53
C GLN A 70 -5.37 -20.53 19.52
N GLU A 71 -5.88 -20.87 18.35
CA GLU A 71 -5.09 -21.48 17.26
C GLU A 71 -4.17 -20.48 16.61
N GLU A 72 -4.60 -19.21 16.44
CA GLU A 72 -3.77 -18.13 15.92
C GLU A 72 -2.58 -17.85 16.83
N LYS A 73 -2.75 -17.89 18.16
CA LYS A 73 -1.64 -17.76 19.13
C LYS A 73 -0.62 -18.88 18.94
N GLN A 74 -1.08 -20.13 18.78
CA GLN A 74 -0.18 -21.26 18.57
C GLN A 74 0.56 -21.17 17.24
N VAL A 75 -0.09 -20.65 16.20
CA VAL A 75 0.57 -20.39 14.90
C VAL A 75 1.58 -19.28 15.06
N LEU A 76 1.23 -18.16 15.71
CA LEU A 76 2.14 -17.04 15.92
C LEU A 76 3.40 -17.47 16.67
N GLU A 77 3.29 -18.21 17.77
CA GLU A 77 4.44 -18.74 18.52
C GLU A 77 5.44 -19.52 17.65
N LYS A 78 4.94 -20.24 16.63
CA LYS A 78 5.77 -21.12 15.79
C LYS A 78 6.19 -20.52 14.46
N ALA A 79 5.47 -19.50 13.99
CA ALA A 79 5.58 -18.94 12.64
C ALA A 79 5.79 -17.43 12.62
N THR A 80 6.17 -16.80 13.75
CA THR A 80 6.35 -15.35 13.86
C THR A 80 7.24 -14.80 12.75
N ASP A 81 8.44 -15.35 12.57
CA ASP A 81 9.40 -14.86 11.57
C ASP A 81 8.89 -15.11 10.14
N PHE A 82 8.18 -16.22 9.92
CA PHE A 82 7.58 -16.51 8.63
C PHE A 82 6.50 -15.48 8.27
N LEU A 83 5.56 -15.21 9.16
CA LEU A 83 4.49 -14.23 8.99
C LEU A 83 5.07 -12.83 8.81
N LYS A 84 6.03 -12.44 9.63
CA LYS A 84 6.69 -11.14 9.56
C LYS A 84 7.44 -10.94 8.25
N THR A 85 8.13 -11.98 7.76
CA THR A 85 8.80 -11.94 6.45
C THR A 85 7.81 -11.76 5.32
N VAL A 86 6.65 -12.44 5.34
CA VAL A 86 5.59 -12.24 4.35
C VAL A 86 5.03 -10.82 4.41
N GLU A 87 4.83 -10.30 5.61
CA GLU A 87 4.32 -8.96 5.82
C GLU A 87 5.26 -7.86 5.29
N THR A 88 6.58 -8.04 5.48
CA THR A 88 7.56 -6.96 5.26
C THR A 88 8.47 -7.15 4.05
N THR A 89 8.45 -8.33 3.38
CA THR A 89 9.33 -8.57 2.22
C THR A 89 9.15 -7.51 1.14
N PRO A 90 10.23 -6.95 0.56
CA PRO A 90 10.12 -5.98 -0.52
C PRO A 90 9.38 -6.51 -1.73
N MET A 91 8.51 -5.68 -2.31
CA MET A 91 7.71 -5.99 -3.49
C MET A 91 7.99 -4.99 -4.60
N THR A 92 8.92 -5.32 -5.50
CA THR A 92 9.07 -4.59 -6.77
C THR A 92 8.07 -5.05 -7.82
N LYS A 93 7.51 -6.25 -7.65
CA LYS A 93 6.46 -6.88 -8.46
C LYS A 93 5.55 -7.71 -7.55
N SER A 94 4.31 -7.90 -7.95
CA SER A 94 3.30 -8.68 -7.21
C SER A 94 3.61 -10.18 -7.09
N PHE A 95 4.53 -10.70 -7.86
CA PHE A 95 4.73 -12.13 -8.09
C PHE A 95 4.95 -12.97 -6.83
N LYS A 96 5.66 -12.41 -5.82
CA LYS A 96 5.86 -13.09 -4.54
C LYS A 96 4.53 -13.36 -3.83
N MET A 97 3.63 -12.37 -3.83
CA MET A 97 2.32 -12.50 -3.17
C MET A 97 1.35 -13.35 -4.00
N VAL A 98 1.39 -13.24 -5.33
CA VAL A 98 0.63 -14.10 -6.24
C VAL A 98 1.00 -15.58 -6.04
N LEU A 99 2.28 -15.89 -5.84
CA LEU A 99 2.72 -17.24 -5.53
C LEU A 99 2.17 -17.72 -4.18
N LEU A 100 2.21 -16.88 -3.14
CA LEU A 100 1.65 -17.23 -1.84
C LEU A 100 0.13 -17.41 -1.90
N GLU A 101 -0.59 -16.57 -2.64
CA GLU A 101 -2.03 -16.74 -2.89
C GLU A 101 -2.30 -18.08 -3.58
N ALA A 102 -1.50 -18.48 -4.57
CA ALA A 102 -1.61 -19.78 -5.22
C ALA A 102 -1.38 -20.96 -4.26
N LEU A 103 -0.39 -20.85 -3.36
CA LEU A 103 -0.16 -21.86 -2.33
C LEU A 103 -1.33 -21.96 -1.35
N ILE A 104 -1.91 -20.83 -0.93
CA ILE A 104 -3.07 -20.80 -0.03
C ILE A 104 -4.28 -21.46 -0.72
N GLU A 105 -4.63 -21.04 -1.94
CA GLU A 105 -5.78 -21.56 -2.68
C GLU A 105 -5.69 -23.07 -2.98
N LYS A 106 -4.48 -23.59 -3.11
CA LYS A 106 -4.24 -25.01 -3.45
C LYS A 106 -3.80 -25.87 -2.26
N ASN A 107 -3.94 -25.37 -1.03
CA ASN A 107 -3.46 -26.03 0.20
C ASN A 107 -1.99 -26.45 0.13
N GLY A 108 -1.14 -25.64 -0.51
CA GLY A 108 0.26 -25.95 -0.75
C GLY A 108 1.14 -25.93 0.50
N PHE A 109 0.63 -25.43 1.62
CA PHE A 109 1.29 -25.48 2.93
C PHE A 109 1.09 -26.85 3.62
N GLU A 110 0.03 -27.57 3.31
CA GLU A 110 -0.23 -28.92 3.77
C GLU A 110 0.33 -29.97 2.78
N HIS A 111 0.13 -29.71 1.50
CA HIS A 111 0.52 -30.59 0.41
C HIS A 111 1.45 -29.86 -0.57
N PRO A 112 2.79 -29.94 -0.39
CA PRO A 112 3.74 -29.21 -1.23
C PRO A 112 3.49 -29.40 -2.73
N LEU A 113 3.32 -28.31 -3.45
CA LEU A 113 2.98 -28.28 -4.86
C LEU A 113 4.22 -28.33 -5.73
N THR A 114 4.09 -28.93 -6.93
CA THR A 114 5.14 -28.85 -7.96
C THR A 114 5.24 -27.45 -8.56
N VAL A 115 6.38 -27.12 -9.12
CA VAL A 115 6.59 -25.86 -9.84
C VAL A 115 5.53 -25.64 -10.92
N SER A 116 5.16 -26.71 -11.64
CA SER A 116 4.09 -26.66 -12.65
C SER A 116 2.75 -26.25 -12.02
N ALA A 117 2.32 -26.94 -10.96
CA ALA A 117 1.02 -26.67 -10.30
C ALA A 117 0.96 -25.24 -9.74
N ILE A 118 2.06 -24.75 -9.14
CA ILE A 118 2.15 -23.36 -8.63
C ILE A 118 2.07 -22.37 -9.78
N SER A 119 2.79 -22.63 -10.88
CA SER A 119 2.80 -21.74 -12.03
C SER A 119 1.42 -21.62 -12.67
N ASP A 120 0.68 -22.73 -12.78
CA ASP A 120 -0.67 -22.74 -13.33
C ASP A 120 -1.65 -21.98 -12.42
N ALA A 121 -1.64 -22.26 -11.12
CA ALA A 121 -2.47 -21.56 -10.16
C ALA A 121 -2.18 -20.05 -10.15
N SER A 122 -0.91 -19.67 -10.24
CA SER A 122 -0.50 -18.27 -10.31
C SER A 122 -0.95 -17.59 -11.61
N ARG A 123 -0.95 -18.31 -12.72
CA ARG A 123 -1.52 -17.83 -13.99
C ARG A 123 -3.01 -17.52 -13.86
N ASP A 124 -3.76 -18.43 -13.23
CA ASP A 124 -5.20 -18.26 -12.99
C ASP A 124 -5.48 -17.03 -12.12
N ILE A 125 -4.66 -16.77 -11.09
CA ILE A 125 -4.76 -15.59 -10.25
C ILE A 125 -4.51 -14.32 -11.08
N LEU A 126 -3.46 -14.28 -11.88
CA LEU A 126 -3.15 -13.13 -12.73
C LEU A 126 -4.25 -12.88 -13.79
N LEU A 127 -4.89 -13.93 -14.31
CA LEU A 127 -6.05 -13.78 -15.21
C LEU A 127 -7.26 -13.16 -14.50
N ARG A 128 -7.46 -13.45 -13.22
CA ARG A 128 -8.53 -12.86 -12.40
C ARG A 128 -8.20 -11.45 -11.90
N ARG A 129 -6.92 -11.05 -11.92
CA ARG A 129 -6.42 -9.75 -11.44
C ARG A 129 -5.67 -9.00 -12.56
N PRO A 130 -6.39 -8.43 -13.56
CA PRO A 130 -5.78 -7.82 -14.75
C PRO A 130 -4.74 -6.73 -14.43
N LYS A 131 -4.97 -5.91 -13.40
CA LYS A 131 -4.00 -4.86 -12.98
C LYS A 131 -2.61 -5.44 -12.69
N LEU A 132 -2.51 -6.63 -12.11
CA LEU A 132 -1.22 -7.28 -11.80
C LEU A 132 -0.47 -7.78 -13.05
N GLN A 133 -1.14 -7.87 -14.20
CA GLN A 133 -0.49 -8.25 -15.46
C GLN A 133 0.48 -7.16 -15.97
N ALA A 134 0.37 -5.93 -15.44
CA ALA A 134 1.34 -4.87 -15.70
C ALA A 134 2.78 -5.26 -15.30
N ASP A 135 2.94 -6.16 -14.33
CA ASP A 135 4.24 -6.68 -13.89
C ASP A 135 4.89 -7.65 -14.87
N LEU A 136 4.10 -8.20 -15.81
CA LEU A 136 4.59 -9.15 -16.78
C LEU A 136 5.46 -8.47 -17.85
N THR A 137 6.44 -9.20 -18.36
CA THR A 137 7.18 -8.75 -19.53
C THR A 137 6.29 -8.87 -20.77
N ASP A 138 6.60 -8.11 -21.83
CA ASP A 138 5.81 -8.13 -23.06
C ASP A 138 5.66 -9.55 -23.65
N ALA A 139 6.71 -10.38 -23.54
CA ALA A 139 6.67 -11.77 -23.98
C ALA A 139 5.68 -12.67 -23.20
N HIS A 140 5.26 -12.25 -21.99
CA HIS A 140 4.41 -13.05 -21.11
C HIS A 140 3.07 -12.36 -20.81
N ARG A 141 2.80 -11.19 -21.44
CA ARG A 141 1.60 -10.40 -21.17
C ARG A 141 0.31 -11.09 -21.62
N ASP A 142 0.34 -11.76 -22.77
CA ASP A 142 -0.78 -12.58 -23.21
C ASP A 142 -0.73 -13.95 -22.53
N LEU A 143 -1.22 -13.99 -21.30
CA LEU A 143 -1.23 -15.19 -20.45
C LEU A 143 -1.94 -16.39 -21.07
N LYS A 144 -2.86 -16.17 -22.05
CA LYS A 144 -3.62 -17.25 -22.69
C LYS A 144 -2.83 -17.95 -23.77
N SER A 145 -1.89 -17.24 -24.42
CA SER A 145 -1.09 -17.77 -25.53
C SER A 145 0.29 -18.28 -25.13
N VAL A 146 0.79 -17.89 -23.93
CA VAL A 146 2.12 -18.33 -23.46
C VAL A 146 2.15 -19.84 -23.27
N ASP A 147 3.14 -20.49 -23.89
CA ASP A 147 3.40 -21.93 -23.72
C ASP A 147 3.62 -22.28 -22.24
N GLN A 148 3.08 -23.44 -21.84
CA GLN A 148 3.15 -23.90 -20.47
C GLN A 148 4.58 -24.07 -19.95
N THR A 149 5.47 -24.60 -20.78
CA THR A 149 6.87 -24.83 -20.40
C THR A 149 7.62 -23.49 -20.25
N GLU A 150 7.32 -22.53 -21.12
CA GLU A 150 7.89 -21.19 -21.03
C GLU A 150 7.37 -20.45 -19.80
N TRP A 151 6.07 -20.49 -19.53
CA TRP A 151 5.47 -19.92 -18.33
C TRP A 151 6.07 -20.50 -17.05
N MET A 152 6.19 -21.81 -16.95
CA MET A 152 6.80 -22.50 -15.82
C MET A 152 8.26 -22.06 -15.61
N LYS A 153 9.06 -21.93 -16.68
CA LYS A 153 10.45 -21.44 -16.60
C LYS A 153 10.49 -19.99 -16.11
N TYR A 154 9.59 -19.14 -16.59
CA TYR A 154 9.49 -17.75 -16.17
C TYR A 154 9.16 -17.66 -14.69
N TRP A 155 8.18 -18.42 -14.22
CA TRP A 155 7.74 -18.45 -12.82
C TRP A 155 8.79 -19.06 -11.89
N ARG A 156 9.50 -20.08 -12.35
CA ARG A 156 10.64 -20.69 -11.63
C ARG A 156 11.78 -19.68 -11.43
N LYS A 157 12.08 -18.89 -12.43
CA LYS A 157 13.10 -17.86 -12.36
C LYS A 157 12.70 -16.69 -11.44
N ASN A 158 11.43 -16.36 -11.40
CA ASN A 158 10.89 -15.30 -10.55
C ASN A 158 9.35 -15.50 -10.43
N PRO A 159 8.75 -15.78 -9.28
CA PRO A 159 9.20 -15.53 -7.90
C PRO A 159 9.83 -16.72 -7.15
N ILE A 160 9.78 -17.95 -7.68
CA ILE A 160 10.23 -19.12 -6.91
C ILE A 160 11.70 -18.97 -6.49
N ALA A 161 12.58 -18.58 -7.43
CA ALA A 161 13.99 -18.35 -7.14
C ALA A 161 14.22 -17.32 -6.02
N ALA A 162 13.37 -16.31 -5.93
CA ALA A 162 13.45 -15.32 -4.86
C ALA A 162 13.10 -15.93 -3.48
N TRP A 163 12.03 -16.74 -3.41
CA TRP A 163 11.61 -17.37 -2.15
C TRP A 163 12.52 -18.48 -1.65
N ILE A 164 13.28 -19.14 -2.54
CA ILE A 164 14.27 -20.15 -2.15
C ILE A 164 15.69 -19.58 -2.01
N GLY A 165 15.88 -18.25 -2.25
CA GLY A 165 17.14 -17.56 -2.01
C GLY A 165 18.21 -17.76 -3.10
N GLU A 166 17.82 -18.07 -4.34
CA GLU A 166 18.78 -18.16 -5.46
C GLU A 166 19.32 -16.79 -5.88
N TYR A 167 18.60 -15.71 -5.61
CA TYR A 167 19.12 -14.36 -5.79
C TYR A 167 19.94 -13.97 -4.54
N ARG A 168 21.23 -13.83 -4.74
CA ARG A 168 22.18 -13.41 -3.69
C ARG A 168 22.00 -11.94 -3.30
N SER A 169 20.89 -11.57 -2.69
CA SER A 169 20.85 -10.38 -1.86
C SER A 169 21.08 -10.82 -0.40
N LYS A 170 21.97 -10.15 0.31
CA LYS A 170 22.35 -10.48 1.69
C LYS A 170 21.19 -10.38 2.71
N GLN A 171 19.99 -10.01 2.27
CA GLN A 171 18.84 -9.71 3.11
C GLN A 171 17.61 -10.57 2.86
N SER A 172 17.59 -11.49 1.88
CA SER A 172 16.40 -12.31 1.66
C SER A 172 16.41 -13.53 2.57
N GLU A 173 15.58 -13.50 3.62
CA GLU A 173 15.22 -14.69 4.36
C GLU A 173 14.49 -15.66 3.44
N THR A 174 14.97 -16.89 3.39
CA THR A 174 14.41 -17.93 2.53
C THR A 174 13.28 -18.64 3.26
N LEU A 175 12.05 -18.51 2.81
CA LEU A 175 10.89 -19.15 3.42
C LEU A 175 10.60 -20.55 2.90
N PHE A 176 11.22 -20.93 1.76
CA PHE A 176 10.96 -22.20 1.10
C PHE A 176 12.25 -22.91 0.69
N THR A 177 12.16 -24.23 0.51
CA THR A 177 13.12 -25.07 -0.23
C THR A 177 12.45 -25.63 -1.48
N LEU A 178 13.25 -26.03 -2.45
CA LEU A 178 12.78 -26.75 -3.62
C LEU A 178 13.41 -28.14 -3.61
N GLU A 179 12.60 -29.19 -3.46
CA GLU A 179 13.00 -30.58 -3.42
C GLU A 179 12.10 -31.38 -4.35
N ASP A 180 12.68 -32.18 -5.20
CA ASP A 180 11.97 -32.99 -6.21
C ASP A 180 10.89 -32.19 -6.96
N ASP A 181 11.24 -30.99 -7.43
CA ASP A 181 10.35 -30.04 -8.13
C ASP A 181 9.15 -29.58 -7.28
N ARG A 182 9.19 -29.73 -5.96
CA ARG A 182 8.15 -29.27 -5.03
C ARG A 182 8.65 -28.15 -4.16
N LEU A 183 7.81 -27.13 -3.99
CA LEU A 183 8.08 -26.00 -3.11
C LEU A 183 7.62 -26.35 -1.68
N ILE A 184 8.59 -26.49 -0.78
CA ILE A 184 8.37 -26.91 0.60
C ILE A 184 8.58 -25.72 1.53
N PRO A 185 7.59 -25.33 2.35
CA PRO A 185 7.79 -24.27 3.34
C PRO A 185 8.79 -24.68 4.42
N LYS A 186 9.71 -23.79 4.78
CA LYS A 186 10.65 -23.96 5.90
C LYS A 186 9.96 -23.67 7.23
N LEU A 187 8.91 -24.38 7.49
CA LEU A 187 8.08 -24.21 8.67
C LEU A 187 7.56 -25.55 9.14
N THR A 188 7.70 -25.82 10.44
CA THR A 188 7.16 -27.02 11.05
C THR A 188 5.97 -26.67 11.93
N LEU A 189 4.79 -27.06 11.48
CA LEU A 189 3.53 -26.88 12.20
C LEU A 189 2.78 -28.21 12.30
N PRO A 190 2.01 -28.41 13.38
CA PRO A 190 0.98 -29.47 13.40
C PRO A 190 0.01 -29.31 12.24
N GLU A 191 -0.40 -30.40 11.60
CA GLU A 191 -1.36 -30.37 10.48
C GLU A 191 -2.67 -29.63 10.85
N THR A 192 -3.11 -29.75 12.10
CA THR A 192 -4.31 -29.05 12.61
C THR A 192 -4.21 -27.53 12.58
N LEU A 193 -3.01 -26.96 12.58
CA LEU A 193 -2.77 -25.52 12.55
C LEU A 193 -2.51 -24.96 11.14
N VAL A 194 -2.34 -25.81 10.14
CA VAL A 194 -2.06 -25.37 8.76
C VAL A 194 -3.22 -24.55 8.17
N PRO A 195 -4.50 -24.89 8.38
CA PRO A 195 -5.61 -24.04 7.91
C PRO A 195 -5.59 -22.65 8.57
N THR A 196 -5.29 -22.55 9.85
CA THR A 196 -5.17 -21.28 10.58
C THR A 196 -4.01 -20.44 10.05
N LEU A 197 -2.84 -21.07 9.81
CA LEU A 197 -1.73 -20.39 9.12
C LEU A 197 -2.16 -19.85 7.74
N GLY A 198 -2.88 -20.66 6.97
CA GLY A 198 -3.41 -20.25 5.66
C GLY A 198 -4.29 -19.00 5.74
N ASN A 199 -5.17 -18.91 6.73
CA ASN A 199 -6.02 -17.74 6.96
C ASN A 199 -5.19 -16.52 7.37
N MET A 200 -4.24 -16.69 8.28
CA MET A 200 -3.35 -15.61 8.71
C MET A 200 -2.48 -15.08 7.55
N LEU A 201 -1.95 -15.96 6.72
CA LEU A 201 -1.19 -15.58 5.52
C LEU A 201 -2.08 -14.91 4.49
N LYS A 202 -3.31 -15.40 4.31
CA LYS A 202 -4.27 -14.79 3.37
C LYS A 202 -4.53 -13.33 3.73
N GLU A 203 -4.71 -13.01 4.99
CA GLU A 203 -4.93 -11.64 5.46
C GLU A 203 -3.74 -10.73 5.08
N LEU A 204 -2.50 -11.19 5.28
CA LEU A 204 -1.29 -10.46 4.88
C LEU A 204 -1.20 -10.31 3.35
N VAL A 205 -1.45 -11.39 2.60
CA VAL A 205 -1.39 -11.38 1.14
C VAL A 205 -2.46 -10.46 0.55
N ASP A 206 -3.68 -10.48 1.08
CA ASP A 206 -4.76 -9.62 0.64
C ASP A 206 -4.40 -8.14 0.85
N TYR A 207 -3.86 -7.78 2.01
CA TYR A 207 -3.34 -6.44 2.28
C TYR A 207 -2.23 -6.06 1.29
N ARG A 208 -1.22 -6.91 1.14
CA ARG A 208 -0.05 -6.64 0.29
C ARG A 208 -0.42 -6.49 -1.19
N LEU A 209 -1.31 -7.35 -1.70
CA LEU A 209 -1.76 -7.27 -3.10
C LEU A 209 -2.69 -6.08 -3.33
N SER A 210 -3.58 -5.77 -2.39
CA SER A 210 -4.47 -4.61 -2.51
C SER A 210 -3.67 -3.31 -2.53
N THR A 211 -2.79 -3.11 -1.56
CA THR A 211 -1.93 -1.92 -1.51
C THR A 211 -0.97 -1.82 -2.71
N TYR A 212 -0.53 -2.96 -3.27
CA TYR A 212 0.28 -2.98 -4.48
C TYR A 212 -0.54 -2.57 -5.71
N GLN A 213 -1.77 -3.08 -5.86
CA GLN A 213 -2.66 -2.74 -6.97
C GLN A 213 -3.06 -1.25 -6.96
N GLU A 214 -3.18 -0.65 -5.78
CA GLU A 214 -3.45 0.78 -5.61
C GLU A 214 -2.33 1.68 -6.14
N ARG A 215 -1.09 1.15 -6.20
CA ARG A 215 0.10 1.86 -6.74
C ARG A 215 0.27 1.73 -8.24
N LEU A 216 -0.35 0.72 -8.85
CA LEU A 216 -0.25 0.54 -10.29
C LEU A 216 -1.06 1.63 -10.99
N PRO A 217 -0.53 2.23 -12.07
CA PRO A 217 -1.29 3.18 -12.86
C PRO A 217 -2.64 2.55 -13.25
N GLU A 218 -3.70 3.30 -13.11
CA GLU A 218 -4.93 2.93 -13.79
C GLU A 218 -4.60 2.85 -15.27
N GLU A 219 -4.71 1.66 -15.85
CA GLU A 219 -4.82 1.58 -17.31
C GLU A 219 -5.97 2.50 -17.67
N LEU A 220 -5.69 3.51 -18.48
CA LEU A 220 -6.71 4.31 -19.12
C LEU A 220 -7.71 3.30 -19.73
N ALA A 221 -8.82 3.10 -19.08
CA ALA A 221 -9.99 2.50 -19.72
C ALA A 221 -10.10 3.24 -21.04
N GLU A 222 -10.09 2.50 -22.16
CA GLU A 222 -10.35 3.15 -23.45
C GLU A 222 -11.57 4.05 -23.26
N PRO A 223 -11.49 5.34 -23.60
CA PRO A 223 -12.56 6.25 -23.32
C PRO A 223 -13.79 5.74 -24.08
N ASP A 224 -14.73 5.20 -23.32
CA ASP A 224 -16.08 5.07 -23.84
C ASP A 224 -16.47 6.47 -24.32
N ASN A 225 -16.79 6.58 -25.59
CA ASN A 225 -17.04 7.82 -26.33
C ASN A 225 -18.26 8.55 -25.76
N VAL A 226 -18.18 9.05 -24.55
CA VAL A 226 -19.13 10.01 -23.98
C VAL A 226 -18.41 11.34 -23.81
N VAL A 227 -18.52 12.16 -24.84
CA VAL A 227 -18.17 13.59 -24.75
C VAL A 227 -19.30 14.29 -24.00
N PRO A 228 -19.07 14.83 -22.78
CA PRO A 228 -20.04 15.72 -22.17
C PRO A 228 -20.02 17.06 -22.93
N LEU A 229 -21.07 17.34 -23.64
CA LEU A 229 -21.36 18.68 -24.14
C LEU A 229 -21.78 19.55 -22.94
N GLY A 230 -20.96 20.50 -22.54
CA GLY A 230 -21.39 21.47 -21.53
C GLY A 230 -20.32 22.50 -21.21
N GLY A 231 -20.66 23.75 -21.50
CA GLY A 231 -19.89 24.96 -21.53
C GLY A 231 -19.16 25.36 -20.23
N GLU A 232 -18.27 26.30 -20.44
CA GLU A 232 -17.52 27.19 -19.57
C GLU A 232 -18.09 27.35 -18.14
N ARG A 233 -17.65 26.49 -17.24
CA ARG A 233 -17.56 26.69 -15.79
C ARG A 233 -16.31 25.95 -15.35
N GLY A 234 -15.55 26.52 -14.38
CA GLY A 234 -14.32 25.92 -13.88
C GLY A 234 -14.46 24.41 -13.72
N ALA A 235 -13.48 23.64 -14.18
CA ALA A 235 -13.56 22.19 -14.17
C ALA A 235 -13.69 21.68 -12.72
N ASP A 236 -14.69 20.84 -12.47
CA ASP A 236 -14.79 20.14 -11.20
C ASP A 236 -13.62 19.15 -11.11
N LEU A 237 -12.84 19.23 -10.04
CA LEU A 237 -11.66 18.43 -9.82
C LEU A 237 -11.96 17.25 -8.91
N PRO A 238 -11.32 16.08 -9.11
CA PRO A 238 -11.42 14.98 -8.20
C PRO A 238 -10.92 15.39 -6.82
N TYR A 239 -11.72 15.18 -5.79
CA TYR A 239 -11.39 15.38 -4.40
C TYR A 239 -11.19 14.04 -3.71
N PHE A 240 -10.07 13.92 -3.04
CA PHE A 240 -9.69 12.72 -2.29
C PHE A 240 -9.68 13.03 -0.79
N PRO A 241 -10.81 12.90 -0.08
CA PRO A 241 -10.92 13.24 1.35
C PRO A 241 -10.02 12.35 2.23
N ASN A 242 -9.75 11.14 1.75
CA ASN A 242 -8.92 10.18 2.44
C ASN A 242 -7.43 10.29 2.07
N ILE A 243 -7.07 11.12 1.11
CA ILE A 243 -5.68 11.49 0.85
C ILE A 243 -5.32 12.62 1.80
N ARG A 244 -4.73 12.27 2.94
CA ARG A 244 -4.13 13.23 3.86
C ARG A 244 -2.64 13.32 3.58
N ILE A 245 -2.20 14.47 3.09
CA ILE A 245 -0.80 14.77 2.89
C ILE A 245 -0.19 15.11 4.24
N ALA A 246 0.28 14.09 4.93
CA ALA A 246 0.81 14.20 6.27
C ALA A 246 2.33 14.40 6.29
N CYS A 247 2.78 14.94 7.42
CA CYS A 247 4.14 14.79 7.87
C CYS A 247 4.42 13.34 8.21
N GLY A 248 4.63 12.50 7.23
CA GLY A 248 5.16 11.17 7.42
C GLY A 248 4.31 9.97 7.02
N HIS A 249 3.03 10.11 6.71
CA HIS A 249 2.23 8.96 6.28
C HIS A 249 1.11 9.35 5.33
N PHE A 250 0.97 8.60 4.27
CA PHE A 250 -0.15 8.68 3.35
C PHE A 250 -1.05 7.47 3.46
N LYS A 251 -2.31 7.76 3.23
CA LYS A 251 -3.32 6.75 3.01
C LYS A 251 -4.04 7.05 1.72
N THR A 252 -3.89 6.17 0.77
CA THR A 252 -4.85 6.02 -0.29
C THR A 252 -6.00 5.18 0.26
N GLY A 253 -7.07 5.80 0.69
CA GLY A 253 -8.39 5.19 0.56
C GLY A 253 -8.63 4.99 -0.93
N THR A 254 -9.46 4.01 -1.31
CA THR A 254 -9.84 3.63 -2.66
C THR A 254 -9.71 4.76 -3.67
N ALA A 255 -9.02 4.49 -4.79
CA ALA A 255 -8.62 5.46 -5.82
C ALA A 255 -9.78 6.10 -6.61
N ASP A 256 -11.02 5.87 -6.23
CA ASP A 256 -12.16 6.57 -6.80
C ASP A 256 -12.33 7.89 -6.05
N ALA A 257 -12.28 8.99 -6.81
CA ALA A 257 -12.69 10.29 -6.29
C ALA A 257 -14.12 10.15 -5.76
N GLU A 258 -14.27 10.22 -4.43
CA GLU A 258 -15.61 10.12 -3.81
C GLU A 258 -16.47 11.33 -4.13
N GLU A 259 -15.83 12.43 -4.51
CA GLU A 259 -16.48 13.70 -4.78
C GLU A 259 -15.69 14.49 -5.81
N TYR A 260 -16.40 15.32 -6.59
CA TYR A 260 -15.81 16.31 -7.50
C TYR A 260 -16.13 17.70 -6.97
N VAL A 261 -15.12 18.51 -6.79
CA VAL A 261 -15.22 19.84 -6.18
C VAL A 261 -14.74 20.90 -7.14
N ASN A 262 -15.49 21.97 -7.27
CA ASN A 262 -15.05 23.15 -8.00
C ASN A 262 -14.16 24.01 -7.12
N PRO A 263 -12.86 24.20 -7.44
CA PRO A 263 -11.94 24.98 -6.62
C PRO A 263 -12.21 26.49 -6.68
N GLY A 264 -13.18 26.93 -7.48
CA GLY A 264 -13.47 28.35 -7.72
C GLY A 264 -12.62 28.97 -8.83
N ASP A 265 -12.80 30.29 -9.01
CA ASP A 265 -12.10 31.05 -10.03
C ASP A 265 -10.71 31.49 -9.56
N GLY A 266 -9.80 31.70 -10.52
CA GLY A 266 -8.48 32.30 -10.24
C GLY A 266 -7.29 31.37 -10.35
N TYR A 267 -7.50 30.07 -10.55
CA TYR A 267 -6.44 29.06 -10.68
C TYR A 267 -5.97 28.78 -12.12
N GLY A 268 -6.48 29.52 -13.11
CA GLY A 268 -6.19 29.30 -14.52
C GLY A 268 -6.92 28.10 -15.09
N ARG A 269 -6.36 27.49 -16.15
CA ARG A 269 -6.97 26.29 -16.77
C ARG A 269 -6.59 25.04 -15.96
N LEU A 270 -7.57 24.43 -15.33
CA LEU A 270 -7.43 23.19 -14.59
C LEU A 270 -7.89 22.00 -15.44
N ASP A 271 -7.15 20.90 -15.36
CA ASP A 271 -7.45 19.65 -16.06
C ASP A 271 -7.68 18.54 -15.01
N PRO A 272 -8.90 17.97 -14.92
CA PRO A 272 -9.19 16.90 -13.96
C PRO A 272 -8.34 15.63 -14.12
N GLY A 273 -7.72 15.44 -15.29
CA GLY A 273 -6.78 14.33 -15.52
C GLY A 273 -5.43 14.51 -14.82
N THR A 274 -5.04 15.76 -14.56
CA THR A 274 -3.74 16.08 -13.95
C THR A 274 -3.86 16.82 -12.62
N HIS A 275 -4.97 17.54 -12.39
CA HIS A 275 -5.20 18.30 -11.18
C HIS A 275 -6.19 17.60 -10.25
N PHE A 276 -5.95 17.68 -8.96
CA PHE A 276 -6.81 17.11 -7.93
C PHE A 276 -6.73 17.90 -6.62
N ILE A 277 -7.70 17.67 -5.75
CA ILE A 277 -7.76 18.29 -4.42
C ILE A 277 -7.51 17.23 -3.36
N ALA A 278 -6.70 17.57 -2.36
CA ALA A 278 -6.46 16.75 -1.18
C ALA A 278 -6.35 17.64 0.06
N GLN A 279 -6.42 17.05 1.25
CA GLN A 279 -6.26 17.76 2.51
C GLN A 279 -4.84 17.62 3.06
N ALA A 280 -4.27 18.72 3.56
CA ALA A 280 -3.03 18.69 4.33
C ALA A 280 -3.28 18.04 5.70
N SER A 281 -2.28 17.31 6.21
CA SER A 281 -2.31 16.78 7.57
C SER A 281 -0.96 16.99 8.25
N GLY A 282 -1.00 17.52 9.47
CA GLY A 282 0.17 17.76 10.31
C GLY A 282 0.85 19.11 10.08
N ASP A 283 1.94 19.34 10.80
CA ASP A 283 2.49 20.68 11.06
C ASP A 283 3.83 21.00 10.39
N SER A 284 4.38 20.09 9.55
CA SER A 284 5.72 20.32 8.96
C SER A 284 5.79 21.51 8.02
N MET A 285 4.67 21.95 7.49
CA MET A 285 4.58 23.05 6.53
C MET A 285 3.86 24.27 7.09
N ASN A 286 3.56 24.32 8.38
CA ASN A 286 2.80 25.41 9.00
C ASN A 286 3.66 26.65 9.34
N GLY A 287 4.93 26.66 8.98
CA GLY A 287 5.86 27.77 9.15
C GLY A 287 6.07 28.60 7.90
N GLY A 288 6.93 29.62 8.02
CA GLY A 288 7.34 30.45 6.91
C GLY A 288 6.30 31.49 6.47
N LYS A 289 6.48 32.03 5.24
CA LYS A 289 5.66 33.12 4.72
C LYS A 289 4.27 32.67 4.24
N ASN A 290 4.17 31.46 3.75
CA ASN A 290 2.93 30.84 3.28
C ASN A 290 2.73 29.52 4.02
N PRO A 291 2.20 29.56 5.26
CA PRO A 291 2.02 28.36 6.06
C PRO A 291 0.88 27.51 5.49
N ILE A 292 1.12 26.21 5.42
CA ILE A 292 0.10 25.19 5.16
C ILE A 292 -0.19 24.51 6.48
N ARG A 293 -1.44 24.57 6.92
CA ARG A 293 -1.88 24.06 8.22
C ARG A 293 -2.55 22.71 8.07
N ASP A 294 -2.62 21.99 9.18
CA ASP A 294 -3.44 20.78 9.25
C ASP A 294 -4.90 21.08 8.84
N GLY A 295 -5.43 20.27 7.93
CA GLY A 295 -6.79 20.43 7.40
C GLY A 295 -6.93 21.37 6.20
N ASP A 296 -5.90 22.11 5.80
CA ASP A 296 -5.96 22.97 4.61
C ASP A 296 -6.20 22.15 3.34
N TYR A 297 -7.04 22.67 2.45
CA TYR A 297 -7.24 22.09 1.12
C TYR A 297 -6.10 22.50 0.18
N LEU A 298 -5.56 21.50 -0.50
CA LEU A 298 -4.45 21.65 -1.44
C LEU A 298 -4.94 21.36 -2.85
N LEU A 299 -4.73 22.31 -3.76
CA LEU A 299 -4.82 22.07 -5.19
C LEU A 299 -3.47 21.55 -5.68
N LEU A 300 -3.45 20.35 -6.19
CA LEU A 300 -2.25 19.64 -6.59
C LEU A 300 -2.29 19.30 -8.08
N GLU A 301 -1.12 19.35 -8.72
CA GLU A 301 -0.89 18.91 -10.08
C GLU A 301 0.04 17.70 -10.08
N ARG A 302 -0.34 16.66 -10.80
CA ARG A 302 0.52 15.49 -11.02
C ARG A 302 1.64 15.85 -11.98
N VAL A 303 2.88 15.77 -11.50
CA VAL A 303 4.09 15.98 -12.30
C VAL A 303 4.86 14.68 -12.46
N ASN A 304 5.48 14.52 -13.61
CA ASN A 304 6.38 13.41 -13.89
C ASN A 304 7.71 13.97 -14.46
N PRO A 305 8.77 13.17 -14.55
CA PRO A 305 10.09 13.64 -15.00
C PRO A 305 10.09 14.29 -16.40
N THR A 306 9.07 14.01 -17.21
CA THR A 306 8.98 14.56 -18.59
C THR A 306 8.27 15.91 -18.66
N ASN A 307 7.38 16.22 -17.73
CA ASN A 307 6.65 17.49 -17.68
C ASN A 307 7.03 18.39 -16.50
N ALA A 308 7.80 17.87 -15.55
CA ALA A 308 8.33 18.67 -14.46
C ALA A 308 9.39 19.63 -14.99
N GLY A 309 9.13 20.92 -14.91
CA GLY A 309 10.16 21.95 -15.08
C GLY A 309 11.16 21.92 -13.92
N SER A 310 11.75 23.07 -13.55
CA SER A 310 12.57 23.15 -12.35
C SER A 310 11.70 23.00 -11.11
N ILE A 311 11.94 21.92 -10.35
CA ILE A 311 11.23 21.64 -9.10
C ILE A 311 11.82 22.35 -7.89
N THR A 312 13.01 22.94 -8.05
CA THR A 312 13.71 23.67 -6.97
C THR A 312 12.89 24.88 -6.49
N GLY A 313 12.63 24.94 -5.21
CA GLY A 313 11.81 25.98 -4.58
C GLY A 313 10.30 25.68 -4.58
N SER A 314 9.87 24.61 -5.26
CA SER A 314 8.47 24.21 -5.29
C SER A 314 8.08 23.40 -4.04
N THR A 315 6.86 23.65 -3.55
CA THR A 315 6.24 22.76 -2.56
C THR A 315 5.65 21.56 -3.28
N MET A 316 6.10 20.38 -2.92
CA MET A 316 5.71 19.13 -3.57
C MET A 316 5.17 18.13 -2.57
N ALA A 317 4.15 17.42 -2.99
CA ALA A 317 3.75 16.16 -2.35
C ALA A 317 4.59 15.05 -2.97
N ILE A 318 5.46 14.45 -2.16
CA ILE A 318 6.48 13.49 -2.60
C ILE A 318 6.11 12.14 -2.05
N GLU A 319 6.02 11.16 -2.94
CA GLU A 319 5.79 9.77 -2.59
C GLU A 319 7.14 9.09 -2.31
N ARG A 320 7.25 8.47 -1.14
CA ARG A 320 8.40 7.64 -0.75
C ARG A 320 7.90 6.28 -0.31
N GLN A 321 8.72 5.27 -0.48
CA GLN A 321 8.47 3.96 0.11
C GLN A 321 9.27 3.83 1.40
N ASP A 322 8.62 3.34 2.46
CA ASP A 322 9.34 2.95 3.66
C ASP A 322 10.11 1.64 3.45
N GLU A 323 10.89 1.22 4.46
CA GLU A 323 11.67 -0.03 4.40
C GLU A 323 10.79 -1.28 4.18
N SER A 324 9.49 -1.20 4.47
CA SER A 324 8.51 -2.26 4.24
C SER A 324 7.86 -2.18 2.85
N GLY A 325 8.19 -1.13 2.08
CA GLY A 325 7.62 -0.86 0.76
C GLY A 325 6.23 -0.23 0.82
N ASP A 326 5.82 0.30 1.98
CA ASP A 326 4.59 1.08 2.10
C ASP A 326 4.85 2.53 1.65
N ASN A 327 3.90 3.10 0.92
CA ASN A 327 4.04 4.46 0.43
C ASN A 327 3.85 5.47 1.56
N GLN A 328 4.79 6.41 1.63
CA GLN A 328 4.70 7.60 2.46
C GLN A 328 4.70 8.82 1.55
N TYR A 329 3.83 9.77 1.84
CA TYR A 329 3.82 11.02 1.09
C TYR A 329 4.14 12.17 2.03
N LEU A 330 5.05 13.00 1.62
CA LEU A 330 5.54 14.13 2.39
C LEU A 330 5.26 15.41 1.63
N LEU A 331 4.69 16.39 2.30
CA LEU A 331 4.66 17.74 1.76
C LEU A 331 5.95 18.45 2.19
N ARG A 332 6.78 18.84 1.23
CA ARG A 332 8.08 19.50 1.46
C ARG A 332 8.39 20.50 0.35
N VAL A 333 9.23 21.45 0.69
CA VAL A 333 9.86 22.30 -0.32
C VAL A 333 11.12 21.60 -0.84
N VAL A 334 11.20 21.39 -2.14
CA VAL A 334 12.38 20.81 -2.77
C VAL A 334 13.45 21.88 -2.89
N THR A 335 14.64 21.62 -2.36
CA THR A 335 15.80 22.51 -2.47
C THR A 335 16.97 21.77 -3.09
N LYS A 336 17.70 22.41 -4.00
CA LYS A 336 18.94 21.89 -4.57
C LYS A 336 20.12 22.48 -3.81
N GLN A 337 21.03 21.64 -3.37
CA GLN A 337 22.25 22.00 -2.67
C GLN A 337 23.37 22.35 -3.65
N ASP A 338 24.45 22.97 -3.17
CA ASP A 338 25.61 23.37 -3.98
C ASP A 338 26.36 22.17 -4.58
N ASP A 339 26.27 20.99 -3.95
CA ASP A 339 26.80 19.70 -4.44
C ASP A 339 25.95 19.07 -5.55
N GLY A 340 24.78 19.63 -5.82
CA GLY A 340 23.83 19.14 -6.81
C GLY A 340 22.76 18.18 -6.29
N GLU A 341 22.86 17.77 -5.03
CA GLU A 341 21.85 16.93 -4.38
C GLU A 341 20.57 17.69 -4.03
N TYR A 342 19.45 16.97 -3.95
CA TYR A 342 18.17 17.54 -3.56
C TYR A 342 17.88 17.23 -2.09
N ARG A 343 17.30 18.23 -1.40
CA ARG A 343 16.77 18.09 -0.04
C ARG A 343 15.31 18.48 0.03
N LEU A 344 14.61 17.81 0.92
CA LEU A 344 13.19 17.96 1.19
C LEU A 344 13.02 18.75 2.49
N ARG A 345 12.87 20.07 2.36
CA ARG A 345 12.82 20.98 3.50
C ARG A 345 11.43 21.17 4.05
N ALA A 346 11.28 21.07 5.36
CA ALA A 346 10.09 21.50 6.07
C ALA A 346 10.06 23.04 6.19
N ASN A 347 8.87 23.65 6.18
CA ASN A 347 8.73 25.07 6.48
C ASN A 347 8.64 25.35 7.99
N ASN A 348 8.29 24.36 8.78
CA ASN A 348 8.33 24.43 10.23
C ASN A 348 9.74 24.02 10.73
N PRO A 349 10.42 24.91 11.49
CA PRO A 349 11.79 24.64 11.97
C PRO A 349 11.90 23.51 12.98
N ASP A 350 10.79 23.06 13.56
CA ASP A 350 10.76 21.92 14.48
C ASP A 350 10.89 20.56 13.76
N TYR A 351 10.92 20.57 12.42
CA TYR A 351 11.04 19.37 11.58
C TYR A 351 12.36 19.38 10.81
N GLU A 352 13.04 18.24 10.81
CA GLU A 352 14.29 18.09 10.08
C GLU A 352 14.11 18.03 8.56
N ASP A 353 15.12 18.53 7.86
CA ASP A 353 15.24 18.38 6.41
C ASP A 353 15.65 16.94 6.08
N LEU A 354 15.02 16.35 5.06
CA LEU A 354 15.26 14.98 4.63
C LEU A 354 16.07 14.92 3.33
N PRO A 355 16.94 13.93 3.11
CA PRO A 355 17.51 13.69 1.80
C PRO A 355 16.42 13.25 0.81
N ALA A 356 16.61 13.57 -0.47
CA ALA A 356 15.65 13.20 -1.51
C ALA A 356 15.88 11.76 -2.04
N ASP A 357 17.02 11.19 -1.73
CA ASP A 357 17.52 9.95 -2.36
C ASP A 357 17.28 8.67 -1.50
N GLU A 358 16.64 8.79 -0.35
CA GLU A 358 16.30 7.67 0.55
C GLU A 358 14.84 7.24 0.47
#